data_e508ddd4a5ab68234e09a8f5273d6d50
#
_entry.id   e508ddd4a5ab68234e09a8f5273d6d50
#
_cell.length_a   1.000
_cell.length_b   1.000
_cell.length_c   1.000
_cell.angle_alpha   90.00
_cell.angle_beta   90.00
_cell.angle_gamma   90.00
#
_symmetry.space_group_name_H-M   'P 1'
#
loop_
_entity.id
_entity.type
_entity.pdbx_description
1 polymer ?
#
loop_
_entity_poly.entity_id
_entity_poly.type
_entity_poly.pdbx_seq_one_letter_code
_entity_poly.pdbx_strand_id
1 'polypeptide(L)'
;MNMEFRNGQVAVTGASGGIGRALCAHLAALGLSVFALDRVAPEPLSGVTFVSVDVTVASSVEAAVASVYEVAPGPVDLVCCAGIVEDDVAAEDMPIELFDAVLAVNLRGLFLSCQAFGRQLLARGGGSIVNIASMSGNHVVNFPQRQCAYNASKAGVTALSKSLAVEWGARGVRVNAVSPGYVSTPLLARKAHQFDQWMAGIVLKRFAEPDEVARAVAFLLSTDSGYCCGTELLMDGGFSLR
;
A
#
# COMPACT_ATOMS: atom_id res chain seq x y z
N MET A 1 -13.14 3.68 -21.48
CA MET A 1 -13.89 2.73 -20.62
C MET A 1 -13.85 3.33 -19.24
N ASN A 2 -15.00 3.66 -18.63
CA ASN A 2 -15.01 4.18 -17.26
C ASN A 2 -14.90 2.98 -16.31
N MET A 3 -13.92 3.01 -15.39
CA MET A 3 -13.87 2.03 -14.31
C MET A 3 -15.09 2.19 -13.40
N GLU A 4 -15.74 1.09 -13.06
CA GLU A 4 -16.80 1.07 -12.07
C GLU A 4 -16.27 0.59 -10.72
N PHE A 5 -16.69 1.25 -9.65
CA PHE A 5 -16.32 0.91 -8.28
C PHE A 5 -17.57 0.49 -7.52
N ARG A 6 -17.46 -0.61 -6.76
CA ARG A 6 -18.57 -1.08 -5.92
C ARG A 6 -18.91 -0.05 -4.83
N ASN A 7 -17.86 0.51 -4.23
CA ASN A 7 -17.96 1.53 -3.19
C ASN A 7 -17.42 2.85 -3.77
N GLY A 8 -18.15 3.92 -3.60
CA GLY A 8 -17.72 5.25 -4.06
C GLY A 8 -16.71 5.94 -3.16
N GLN A 9 -16.15 5.22 -2.18
CA GLN A 9 -15.32 5.75 -1.11
C GLN A 9 -14.11 4.85 -0.86
N VAL A 10 -12.96 5.47 -0.59
CA VAL A 10 -11.70 4.76 -0.33
C VAL A 10 -10.84 5.48 0.70
N ALA A 11 -10.24 4.73 1.61
CA ALA A 11 -9.24 5.21 2.56
C ALA A 11 -7.84 4.78 2.10
N VAL A 12 -6.87 5.68 2.20
CA VAL A 12 -5.47 5.45 1.79
C VAL A 12 -4.56 5.76 2.96
N THR A 13 -3.88 4.77 3.54
CA THR A 13 -2.85 5.00 4.57
C THR A 13 -1.52 5.38 3.93
N GLY A 14 -0.69 6.19 4.62
CA GLY A 14 0.56 6.70 4.04
C GLY A 14 0.31 7.70 2.91
N ALA A 15 -0.81 8.42 2.99
CA ALA A 15 -1.30 9.32 1.94
C ALA A 15 -0.37 10.50 1.63
N SER A 16 0.50 10.89 2.54
CA SER A 16 1.47 11.97 2.35
C SER A 16 2.77 11.52 1.66
N GLY A 17 2.99 10.21 1.52
CA GLY A 17 4.13 9.64 0.79
C GLY A 17 4.01 9.78 -0.74
N GLY A 18 5.11 9.51 -1.47
CA GLY A 18 5.12 9.69 -2.93
C GLY A 18 4.06 8.86 -3.67
N ILE A 19 3.93 7.57 -3.36
CA ILE A 19 2.89 6.70 -3.94
C ILE A 19 1.51 7.08 -3.38
N GLY A 20 1.41 7.35 -2.06
CA GLY A 20 0.15 7.69 -1.40
C GLY A 20 -0.51 8.95 -1.98
N ARG A 21 0.28 9.99 -2.26
CA ARG A 21 -0.22 11.23 -2.90
C ARG A 21 -0.76 10.97 -4.31
N ALA A 22 -0.03 10.18 -5.10
CA ALA A 22 -0.49 9.79 -6.44
C ALA A 22 -1.77 8.96 -6.39
N LEU A 23 -1.88 8.03 -5.42
CA LEU A 23 -3.11 7.27 -5.16
C LEU A 23 -4.28 8.19 -4.85
N CYS A 24 -4.13 9.12 -3.89
CA CYS A 24 -5.19 10.05 -3.53
C CYS A 24 -5.64 10.90 -4.72
N ALA A 25 -4.68 11.43 -5.49
CA ALA A 25 -4.97 12.25 -6.66
C ALA A 25 -5.70 11.45 -7.76
N HIS A 26 -5.20 10.27 -8.07
CA HIS A 26 -5.76 9.43 -9.13
C HIS A 26 -7.18 8.94 -8.78
N LEU A 27 -7.39 8.44 -7.55
CA LEU A 27 -8.69 7.94 -7.12
C LEU A 27 -9.74 9.07 -7.02
N ALA A 28 -9.35 10.26 -6.55
CA ALA A 28 -10.22 11.42 -6.57
C ALA A 28 -10.59 11.87 -8.00
N ALA A 29 -9.63 11.83 -8.94
CA ALA A 29 -9.90 12.14 -10.35
C ALA A 29 -10.85 11.13 -11.01
N LEU A 30 -10.93 9.89 -10.50
CA LEU A 30 -11.92 8.88 -10.92
C LEU A 30 -13.29 9.06 -10.25
N GLY A 31 -13.46 10.10 -9.42
CA GLY A 31 -14.73 10.44 -8.77
C GLY A 31 -14.98 9.74 -7.42
N LEU A 32 -14.00 9.07 -6.84
CA LEU A 32 -14.15 8.51 -5.50
C LEU A 32 -13.97 9.61 -4.43
N SER A 33 -14.68 9.49 -3.32
CA SER A 33 -14.39 10.24 -2.10
C SER A 33 -13.21 9.58 -1.39
N VAL A 34 -12.09 10.29 -1.25
CA VAL A 34 -10.85 9.75 -0.72
C VAL A 34 -10.61 10.24 0.70
N PHE A 35 -10.33 9.31 1.61
CA PHE A 35 -9.85 9.61 2.97
C PHE A 35 -8.33 9.41 3.03
N ALA A 36 -7.59 10.50 3.12
CA ALA A 36 -6.13 10.50 3.21
C ALA A 36 -5.70 10.31 4.66
N LEU A 37 -5.21 9.13 5.00
CA LEU A 37 -4.80 8.73 6.35
C LEU A 37 -3.28 8.82 6.49
N ASP A 38 -2.79 9.72 7.33
CA ASP A 38 -1.35 9.86 7.61
C ASP A 38 -1.14 10.58 8.96
N ARG A 39 0.09 10.59 9.45
CA ARG A 39 0.47 11.40 10.62
C ARG A 39 0.57 12.89 10.29
N VAL A 40 0.89 13.20 9.04
CA VAL A 40 1.07 14.56 8.53
C VAL A 40 0.06 14.79 7.40
N ALA A 41 -0.62 15.94 7.44
CA ALA A 41 -1.56 16.29 6.38
C ALA A 41 -0.82 16.46 5.05
N PRO A 42 -1.28 15.83 3.96
CA PRO A 42 -0.78 16.13 2.62
C PRO A 42 -1.24 17.53 2.18
N GLU A 43 -0.66 18.02 1.09
CA GLU A 43 -1.19 19.20 0.41
C GLU A 43 -2.68 19.00 0.10
N PRO A 44 -3.53 20.01 0.33
CA PRO A 44 -4.96 19.89 0.07
C PRO A 44 -5.27 19.52 -1.38
N LEU A 45 -6.21 18.60 -1.55
CA LEU A 45 -6.65 18.13 -2.87
C LEU A 45 -8.18 18.02 -2.87
N SER A 46 -8.83 18.45 -3.95
CA SER A 46 -10.28 18.35 -4.11
C SER A 46 -10.73 16.88 -4.07
N GLY A 47 -11.82 16.59 -3.35
CA GLY A 47 -12.33 15.22 -3.17
C GLY A 47 -11.54 14.37 -2.18
N VAL A 48 -10.57 14.95 -1.48
CA VAL A 48 -9.74 14.27 -0.48
C VAL A 48 -9.93 14.88 0.90
N THR A 49 -10.30 14.06 1.86
CA THR A 49 -10.44 14.44 3.28
C THR A 49 -9.28 13.87 4.09
N PHE A 50 -8.55 14.71 4.79
CA PHE A 50 -7.46 14.26 5.67
C PHE A 50 -8.00 13.71 7.00
N VAL A 51 -7.44 12.59 7.44
CA VAL A 51 -7.67 12.02 8.77
C VAL A 51 -6.32 11.63 9.38
N SER A 52 -6.01 12.20 10.54
CA SER A 52 -4.75 11.91 11.24
C SER A 52 -4.75 10.49 11.79
N VAL A 53 -3.67 9.74 11.52
CA VAL A 53 -3.47 8.38 12.03
C VAL A 53 -2.01 8.04 12.21
N ASP A 54 -1.67 7.40 13.32
CA ASP A 54 -0.44 6.62 13.45
C ASP A 54 -0.81 5.13 13.34
N VAL A 55 -0.44 4.51 12.22
CA VAL A 55 -0.77 3.09 11.94
C VAL A 55 -0.13 2.12 12.93
N THR A 56 0.90 2.54 13.67
CA THR A 56 1.56 1.70 14.68
C THR A 56 0.79 1.63 16.00
N VAL A 57 -0.21 2.51 16.20
CA VAL A 57 -0.99 2.62 17.43
C VAL A 57 -2.43 2.17 17.18
N ALA A 58 -2.84 1.04 17.77
CA ALA A 58 -4.15 0.44 17.53
C ALA A 58 -5.31 1.41 17.81
N SER A 59 -5.27 2.14 18.94
CA SER A 59 -6.31 3.12 19.28
C SER A 59 -6.36 4.30 18.31
N SER A 60 -5.22 4.70 17.71
CA SER A 60 -5.18 5.73 16.66
C SER A 60 -5.86 5.24 15.39
N VAL A 61 -5.63 3.98 15.00
CA VAL A 61 -6.32 3.37 13.84
C VAL A 61 -7.82 3.27 14.08
N GLU A 62 -8.24 2.82 15.25
CA GLU A 62 -9.66 2.73 15.62
C GLU A 62 -10.35 4.10 15.61
N ALA A 63 -9.71 5.15 16.15
CA ALA A 63 -10.21 6.52 16.13
C ALA A 63 -10.31 7.06 14.69
N ALA A 64 -9.30 6.81 13.86
CA ALA A 64 -9.32 7.23 12.45
C ALA A 64 -10.46 6.55 11.68
N VAL A 65 -10.68 5.25 11.88
CA VAL A 65 -11.82 4.53 11.27
C VAL A 65 -13.15 5.11 11.75
N ALA A 66 -13.31 5.40 13.04
CA ALA A 66 -14.51 6.03 13.56
C ALA A 66 -14.77 7.38 12.86
N SER A 67 -13.76 8.25 12.76
CA SER A 67 -13.87 9.56 12.09
C SER A 67 -14.21 9.42 10.59
N VAL A 68 -13.66 8.42 9.89
CA VAL A 68 -14.05 8.15 8.50
C VAL A 68 -15.53 7.81 8.41
N TYR A 69 -16.02 6.93 9.30
CA TYR A 69 -17.41 6.47 9.25
C TYR A 69 -18.44 7.45 9.88
N GLU A 70 -18.00 8.53 10.53
CA GLU A 70 -18.87 9.66 10.89
C GLU A 70 -19.40 10.41 9.65
N VAL A 71 -18.61 10.44 8.57
CA VAL A 71 -18.95 11.16 7.33
C VAL A 71 -19.21 10.25 6.14
N ALA A 72 -18.73 9.02 6.19
CA ALA A 72 -18.93 8.03 5.13
C ALA A 72 -20.29 7.32 5.26
N PRO A 73 -21.23 7.47 4.30
CA PRO A 73 -22.55 6.87 4.40
C PRO A 73 -22.59 5.36 4.15
N GLY A 74 -21.54 4.79 3.57
CA GLY A 74 -21.45 3.40 3.12
C GLY A 74 -20.13 2.71 3.44
N PRO A 75 -19.89 1.53 2.85
CA PRO A 75 -18.60 0.85 2.99
C PRO A 75 -17.47 1.65 2.33
N VAL A 76 -16.30 1.66 2.94
CA VAL A 76 -15.11 2.35 2.48
C VAL A 76 -14.03 1.34 2.15
N ASP A 77 -13.61 1.28 0.89
CA ASP A 77 -12.49 0.46 0.44
C ASP A 77 -11.17 0.94 1.08
N LEU A 78 -10.14 0.10 1.09
CA LEU A 78 -8.89 0.43 1.76
C LEU A 78 -7.69 0.21 0.85
N VAL A 79 -6.76 1.17 0.86
CA VAL A 79 -5.40 1.02 0.32
C VAL A 79 -4.40 1.19 1.46
N CYS A 80 -3.66 0.14 1.79
CA CYS A 80 -2.58 0.20 2.76
C CYS A 80 -1.27 0.54 2.05
N CYS A 81 -0.88 1.84 2.09
CA CYS A 81 0.34 2.34 1.44
C CYS A 81 1.38 2.88 2.44
N ALA A 82 1.05 2.97 3.73
CA ALA A 82 2.01 3.37 4.75
C ALA A 82 3.20 2.41 4.79
N GLY A 83 4.42 2.96 4.78
CA GLY A 83 5.61 2.15 4.83
C GLY A 83 6.88 2.97 4.98
N ILE A 84 7.86 2.38 5.64
CA ILE A 84 9.21 2.90 5.80
C ILE A 84 10.22 1.85 5.36
N VAL A 85 11.43 2.29 5.06
CA VAL A 85 12.57 1.44 4.74
C VAL A 85 13.74 1.89 5.59
N GLU A 86 14.49 0.94 6.09
CA GLU A 86 15.77 1.21 6.75
C GLU A 86 16.82 1.71 5.76
N ASP A 87 17.78 2.45 6.26
CA ASP A 87 19.00 2.76 5.52
C ASP A 87 19.85 1.48 5.36
N ASP A 88 20.90 1.54 4.53
CA ASP A 88 21.74 0.39 4.18
C ASP A 88 22.57 -0.09 5.39
N VAL A 89 21.97 -0.95 6.23
CA VAL A 89 22.55 -1.49 7.47
C VAL A 89 22.75 -2.99 7.31
N ALA A 90 23.96 -3.47 7.66
CA ALA A 90 24.25 -4.90 7.70
C ALA A 90 23.37 -5.60 8.75
N ALA A 91 22.93 -6.81 8.48
CA ALA A 91 21.99 -7.52 9.36
C ALA A 91 22.58 -7.76 10.76
N GLU A 92 23.88 -8.05 10.84
CA GLU A 92 24.61 -8.27 12.09
C GLU A 92 24.76 -6.99 12.93
N ASP A 93 24.68 -5.82 12.30
CA ASP A 93 24.82 -4.51 12.95
C ASP A 93 23.48 -3.77 13.12
N MET A 94 22.37 -4.39 12.70
CA MET A 94 21.06 -3.74 12.74
C MET A 94 20.55 -3.60 14.18
N PRO A 95 20.28 -2.34 14.65
CA PRO A 95 19.62 -2.15 15.94
C PRO A 95 18.23 -2.82 15.93
N ILE A 96 17.91 -3.53 17.01
CA ILE A 96 16.62 -4.24 17.08
C ILE A 96 15.43 -3.27 17.02
N GLU A 97 15.59 -2.07 17.56
CA GLU A 97 14.59 -1.00 17.53
C GLU A 97 14.28 -0.54 16.08
N LEU A 98 15.29 -0.56 15.20
CA LEU A 98 15.09 -0.24 13.77
C LEU A 98 14.34 -1.37 13.06
N PHE A 99 14.70 -2.64 13.33
CA PHE A 99 13.98 -3.80 12.84
C PHE A 99 12.51 -3.76 13.27
N ASP A 100 12.27 -3.56 14.56
CA ASP A 100 10.93 -3.49 15.14
C ASP A 100 10.12 -2.32 14.55
N ALA A 101 10.73 -1.15 14.36
CA ALA A 101 10.07 0.01 13.77
C ALA A 101 9.60 -0.26 12.33
N VAL A 102 10.42 -0.93 11.52
CA VAL A 102 10.05 -1.30 10.15
C VAL A 102 8.88 -2.28 10.15
N LEU A 103 8.92 -3.32 10.98
CA LEU A 103 7.82 -4.28 11.08
C LEU A 103 6.56 -3.65 11.68
N ALA A 104 6.71 -2.77 12.66
CA ALA A 104 5.58 -2.07 13.29
C ALA A 104 4.79 -1.24 12.28
N VAL A 105 5.44 -0.53 11.36
CA VAL A 105 4.76 0.25 10.33
C VAL A 105 4.28 -0.65 9.19
N ASN A 106 5.21 -1.41 8.57
CA ASN A 106 4.95 -2.05 7.28
C ASN A 106 4.05 -3.28 7.36
N LEU A 107 4.10 -4.02 8.47
CA LEU A 107 3.36 -5.27 8.62
C LEU A 107 2.27 -5.16 9.70
N ARG A 108 2.65 -4.83 10.95
CA ARG A 108 1.68 -4.74 12.04
C ARG A 108 0.68 -3.60 11.81
N GLY A 109 1.15 -2.41 11.38
CA GLY A 109 0.30 -1.26 11.11
C GLY A 109 -0.66 -1.50 9.93
N LEU A 110 -0.17 -2.18 8.90
CA LEU A 110 -1.01 -2.64 7.79
C LEU A 110 -2.08 -3.62 8.30
N PHE A 111 -1.71 -4.60 9.14
CA PHE A 111 -2.68 -5.53 9.71
C PHE A 111 -3.74 -4.81 10.54
N LEU A 112 -3.37 -3.86 11.41
CA LEU A 112 -4.31 -3.07 12.21
C LEU A 112 -5.29 -2.31 11.31
N SER A 113 -4.80 -1.70 10.22
CA SER A 113 -5.64 -1.01 9.24
C SER A 113 -6.59 -1.98 8.53
N CYS A 114 -6.07 -3.11 8.02
CA CYS A 114 -6.89 -4.16 7.41
C CYS A 114 -7.96 -4.69 8.37
N GLN A 115 -7.60 -4.93 9.64
CA GLN A 115 -8.53 -5.44 10.64
C GLN A 115 -9.66 -4.44 10.92
N ALA A 116 -9.33 -3.17 11.14
CA ALA A 116 -10.30 -2.16 11.51
C ALA A 116 -11.28 -1.84 10.35
N PHE A 117 -10.75 -1.57 9.14
CA PHE A 117 -11.59 -1.37 7.94
C PHE A 117 -12.28 -2.67 7.51
N GLY A 118 -11.61 -3.82 7.61
CA GLY A 118 -12.18 -5.12 7.28
C GLY A 118 -13.42 -5.45 8.10
N ARG A 119 -13.45 -5.16 9.41
CA ARG A 119 -14.65 -5.28 10.25
C ARG A 119 -15.82 -4.48 9.68
N GLN A 120 -15.56 -3.25 9.23
CA GLN A 120 -16.60 -2.39 8.66
C GLN A 120 -17.08 -2.90 7.29
N LEU A 121 -16.15 -3.31 6.41
CA LEU A 121 -16.50 -3.87 5.11
C LEU A 121 -17.34 -5.14 5.26
N LEU A 122 -16.95 -6.05 6.15
CA LEU A 122 -17.68 -7.30 6.42
C LEU A 122 -19.09 -7.04 6.97
N ALA A 123 -19.26 -6.00 7.80
CA ALA A 123 -20.55 -5.65 8.37
C ALA A 123 -21.46 -4.89 7.39
N ARG A 124 -20.89 -4.24 6.34
CA ARG A 124 -21.60 -3.33 5.42
C ARG A 124 -21.75 -3.87 4.01
N GLY A 125 -21.57 -5.16 3.80
CA GLY A 125 -21.85 -5.83 2.52
C GLY A 125 -20.63 -6.03 1.61
N GLY A 126 -19.42 -5.79 2.08
CA GLY A 126 -18.18 -6.12 1.36
C GLY A 126 -17.46 -4.95 0.71
N GLY A 127 -16.40 -5.25 -0.02
CA GLY A 127 -15.55 -4.27 -0.70
C GLY A 127 -14.20 -4.83 -1.10
N SER A 128 -13.22 -3.94 -1.28
CA SER A 128 -11.87 -4.29 -1.72
C SER A 128 -10.80 -3.66 -0.82
N ILE A 129 -9.77 -4.45 -0.53
CA ILE A 129 -8.56 -3.99 0.15
C ILE A 129 -7.37 -4.23 -0.78
N VAL A 130 -6.54 -3.22 -0.98
CA VAL A 130 -5.31 -3.33 -1.75
C VAL A 130 -4.11 -2.95 -0.88
N ASN A 131 -3.19 -3.88 -0.71
CA ASN A 131 -2.00 -3.70 0.11
C ASN A 131 -0.77 -3.41 -0.77
N ILE A 132 0.00 -2.37 -0.45
CA ILE A 132 1.26 -2.09 -1.15
C ILE A 132 2.38 -2.92 -0.53
N ALA A 133 2.72 -4.01 -1.22
CA ALA A 133 3.86 -4.85 -0.93
C ALA A 133 5.14 -4.30 -1.60
N SER A 134 5.96 -5.14 -2.19
CA SER A 134 7.15 -4.79 -2.96
C SER A 134 7.61 -6.00 -3.76
N MET A 135 8.35 -5.78 -4.85
CA MET A 135 9.13 -6.87 -5.48
C MET A 135 10.11 -7.49 -4.50
N SER A 136 10.53 -6.71 -3.49
CA SER A 136 11.50 -7.11 -2.47
C SER A 136 10.92 -8.13 -1.49
N GLY A 137 11.66 -9.19 -1.22
CA GLY A 137 11.28 -10.24 -0.29
C GLY A 137 10.67 -11.47 -0.95
N ASN A 138 9.72 -11.33 -1.88
CA ASN A 138 9.11 -12.47 -2.57
C ASN A 138 9.73 -12.76 -3.95
N HIS A 139 10.07 -11.72 -4.69
CA HIS A 139 10.52 -11.86 -6.07
C HIS A 139 12.03 -11.63 -6.21
N VAL A 140 12.57 -10.71 -5.42
CA VAL A 140 14.01 -10.41 -5.42
C VAL A 140 14.52 -10.16 -4.01
N VAL A 141 15.81 -10.39 -3.81
CA VAL A 141 16.57 -9.82 -2.69
C VAL A 141 17.41 -8.68 -3.26
N ASN A 142 17.18 -7.48 -2.79
CA ASN A 142 17.82 -6.28 -3.31
C ASN A 142 19.32 -6.27 -2.97
N PHE A 143 20.15 -6.67 -3.91
CA PHE A 143 21.59 -6.56 -3.76
C PHE A 143 22.11 -5.37 -4.58
N PRO A 144 23.02 -4.56 -4.07
CA PRO A 144 23.73 -4.67 -2.79
C PRO A 144 23.02 -4.03 -1.57
N GLN A 145 21.78 -3.59 -1.70
CA GLN A 145 21.06 -2.95 -0.60
C GLN A 145 20.83 -3.93 0.55
N ARG A 146 21.31 -3.54 1.74
CA ARG A 146 21.09 -4.29 2.98
C ARG A 146 19.83 -3.76 3.67
N GLN A 147 18.71 -4.46 3.48
CA GLN A 147 17.39 -4.05 3.98
C GLN A 147 16.54 -5.27 4.38
N CYS A 148 17.09 -6.10 5.27
CA CYS A 148 16.47 -7.37 5.65
C CYS A 148 15.13 -7.18 6.37
N ALA A 149 14.97 -6.15 7.20
CA ALA A 149 13.71 -5.87 7.89
C ALA A 149 12.61 -5.46 6.88
N TYR A 150 12.92 -4.58 5.92
CA TYR A 150 12.00 -4.20 4.86
C TYR A 150 11.57 -5.40 4.03
N ASN A 151 12.52 -6.22 3.55
CA ASN A 151 12.24 -7.40 2.74
C ASN A 151 11.34 -8.37 3.50
N ALA A 152 11.65 -8.66 4.77
CA ALA A 152 10.83 -9.52 5.61
C ALA A 152 9.42 -8.95 5.80
N SER A 153 9.29 -7.63 6.04
CA SER A 153 8.00 -6.97 6.20
C SER A 153 7.14 -7.06 4.95
N LYS A 154 7.73 -6.84 3.76
CA LYS A 154 7.00 -6.83 2.48
C LYS A 154 6.62 -8.25 2.01
N ALA A 155 7.46 -9.26 2.26
CA ALA A 155 7.08 -10.66 2.11
C ALA A 155 5.89 -11.01 3.02
N GLY A 156 5.94 -10.55 4.28
CA GLY A 156 4.83 -10.71 5.24
C GLY A 156 3.52 -10.07 4.77
N VAL A 157 3.57 -8.90 4.13
CA VAL A 157 2.39 -8.23 3.55
C VAL A 157 1.72 -9.10 2.49
N THR A 158 2.49 -9.71 1.60
CA THR A 158 1.94 -10.61 0.57
C THR A 158 1.28 -11.85 1.19
N ALA A 159 1.95 -12.48 2.15
CA ALA A 159 1.41 -13.64 2.85
C ALA A 159 0.12 -13.28 3.62
N LEU A 160 0.13 -12.15 4.33
CA LEU A 160 -1.05 -11.65 5.06
C LEU A 160 -2.21 -11.34 4.10
N SER A 161 -1.95 -10.72 2.95
CA SER A 161 -2.99 -10.42 1.95
C SER A 161 -3.70 -11.69 1.47
N LYS A 162 -2.94 -12.76 1.22
CA LYS A 162 -3.49 -14.08 0.84
C LYS A 162 -4.34 -14.69 1.96
N SER A 163 -3.87 -14.62 3.21
CA SER A 163 -4.61 -15.13 4.36
C SER A 163 -5.95 -14.41 4.55
N LEU A 164 -5.94 -13.06 4.53
CA LEU A 164 -7.15 -12.26 4.64
C LEU A 164 -8.11 -12.48 3.47
N ALA A 165 -7.60 -12.69 2.26
CA ALA A 165 -8.42 -13.02 1.09
C ALA A 165 -9.18 -14.34 1.27
N VAL A 166 -8.53 -15.36 1.82
CA VAL A 166 -9.16 -16.65 2.12
C VAL A 166 -10.23 -16.52 3.22
N GLU A 167 -9.94 -15.77 4.28
CA GLU A 167 -10.86 -15.61 5.41
C GLU A 167 -12.10 -14.75 5.07
N TRP A 168 -11.94 -13.75 4.19
CA TRP A 168 -12.97 -12.74 3.96
C TRP A 168 -13.65 -12.82 2.60
N GLY A 169 -13.04 -13.53 1.63
CA GLY A 169 -13.53 -13.60 0.24
C GLY A 169 -14.97 -14.10 0.13
N ALA A 170 -15.31 -15.21 0.80
CA ALA A 170 -16.67 -15.75 0.82
C ALA A 170 -17.68 -14.81 1.51
N ARG A 171 -17.21 -13.83 2.24
CA ARG A 171 -18.00 -12.81 2.95
C ARG A 171 -18.04 -11.48 2.19
N GLY A 172 -17.59 -11.45 0.92
CA GLY A 172 -17.71 -10.32 0.00
C GLY A 172 -16.57 -9.29 0.09
N VAL A 173 -15.47 -9.55 0.80
CA VAL A 173 -14.31 -8.66 0.85
C VAL A 173 -13.14 -9.28 0.08
N ARG A 174 -12.72 -8.65 -1.01
CA ARG A 174 -11.52 -9.04 -1.76
C ARG A 174 -10.29 -8.38 -1.14
N VAL A 175 -9.20 -9.12 -1.00
CA VAL A 175 -7.92 -8.57 -0.55
C VAL A 175 -6.86 -8.96 -1.57
N ASN A 176 -6.13 -7.96 -2.08
CA ASN A 176 -5.08 -8.15 -3.06
C ASN A 176 -3.83 -7.34 -2.69
N ALA A 177 -2.71 -7.62 -3.32
CA ALA A 177 -1.46 -6.88 -3.15
C ALA A 177 -0.96 -6.35 -4.50
N VAL A 178 -0.32 -5.19 -4.47
CA VAL A 178 0.53 -4.67 -5.56
C VAL A 178 1.96 -4.69 -5.06
N SER A 179 2.86 -5.25 -5.85
CA SER A 179 4.30 -5.34 -5.56
C SER A 179 5.09 -4.50 -6.57
N PRO A 180 5.27 -3.19 -6.29
CA PRO A 180 6.06 -2.33 -7.15
C PRO A 180 7.55 -2.67 -7.10
N GLY A 181 8.25 -2.42 -8.21
CA GLY A 181 9.69 -2.31 -8.26
C GLY A 181 10.15 -0.91 -7.83
N TYR A 182 11.12 -0.35 -8.55
CA TYR A 182 11.62 1.00 -8.29
C TYR A 182 10.65 2.05 -8.86
N VAL A 183 10.12 2.89 -7.97
CA VAL A 183 9.15 3.95 -8.28
C VAL A 183 9.77 5.31 -8.03
N SER A 184 9.65 6.22 -8.99
CA SER A 184 10.18 7.60 -8.96
C SER A 184 9.50 8.43 -7.85
N THR A 185 10.04 8.36 -6.64
CA THR A 185 9.51 9.02 -5.44
C THR A 185 10.61 9.78 -4.70
N PRO A 186 10.28 10.75 -3.84
CA PRO A 186 11.27 11.38 -2.97
C PRO A 186 12.06 10.39 -2.10
N LEU A 187 11.45 9.26 -1.72
CA LEU A 187 12.13 8.20 -0.98
C LEU A 187 13.23 7.55 -1.83
N LEU A 188 12.94 7.24 -3.10
CA LEU A 188 13.92 6.65 -4.02
C LEU A 188 15.05 7.63 -4.32
N ALA A 189 14.75 8.92 -4.47
CA ALA A 189 15.73 9.97 -4.77
C ALA A 189 16.85 10.06 -3.72
N ARG A 190 16.59 9.68 -2.47
CA ARG A 190 17.63 9.62 -1.40
C ARG A 190 18.75 8.62 -1.71
N LYS A 191 18.51 7.66 -2.60
CA LYS A 191 19.45 6.60 -3.00
C LYS A 191 19.94 6.76 -4.45
N ALA A 192 20.01 7.99 -4.96
CA ALA A 192 20.38 8.30 -6.36
C ALA A 192 21.73 7.69 -6.79
N HIS A 193 22.65 7.48 -5.86
CA HIS A 193 23.95 6.82 -6.11
C HIS A 193 23.82 5.35 -6.57
N GLN A 194 22.64 4.74 -6.46
CA GLN A 194 22.38 3.36 -6.90
C GLN A 194 21.58 3.29 -8.21
N PHE A 195 21.18 4.42 -8.80
CA PHE A 195 20.27 4.46 -9.96
C PHE A 195 20.82 3.71 -11.18
N ASP A 196 22.10 3.86 -11.50
CA ASP A 196 22.71 3.19 -12.65
C ASP A 196 22.64 1.67 -12.51
N GLN A 197 22.90 1.15 -11.31
CA GLN A 197 22.83 -0.27 -11.04
C GLN A 197 21.40 -0.80 -11.13
N TRP A 198 20.44 -0.10 -10.55
CA TRP A 198 19.04 -0.50 -10.64
C TRP A 198 18.52 -0.43 -12.07
N MET A 199 18.87 0.64 -12.79
CA MET A 199 18.50 0.84 -14.19
C MET A 199 19.09 -0.27 -15.08
N ALA A 200 20.28 -0.74 -14.79
CA ALA A 200 20.90 -1.86 -15.53
C ALA A 200 20.08 -3.15 -15.43
N GLY A 201 19.49 -3.42 -14.24
CA GLY A 201 18.62 -4.59 -13.99
C GLY A 201 17.22 -4.47 -14.57
N ILE A 202 16.65 -3.27 -14.67
CA ILE A 202 15.28 -3.06 -15.17
C ILE A 202 15.22 -3.32 -16.68
N VAL A 203 14.32 -4.21 -17.14
CA VAL A 203 14.14 -4.50 -18.58
C VAL A 203 13.60 -3.29 -19.33
N LEU A 204 12.63 -2.57 -18.75
CA LEU A 204 12.02 -1.37 -19.35
C LEU A 204 12.91 -0.14 -19.33
N LYS A 205 14.10 -0.19 -18.69
CA LYS A 205 15.11 0.89 -18.64
C LYS A 205 14.57 2.24 -18.15
N ARG A 206 13.64 2.21 -17.23
CA ARG A 206 13.12 3.36 -16.49
C ARG A 206 12.53 2.95 -15.15
N PHE A 207 12.45 3.85 -14.23
CA PHE A 207 11.64 3.68 -13.03
C PHE A 207 10.15 3.80 -13.37
N ALA A 208 9.31 3.17 -12.55
CA ALA A 208 7.87 3.40 -12.63
C ALA A 208 7.53 4.79 -12.10
N GLU A 209 6.50 5.41 -12.66
CA GLU A 209 5.92 6.62 -12.08
C GLU A 209 4.88 6.24 -11.02
N PRO A 210 4.73 7.03 -9.93
CA PRO A 210 3.74 6.77 -8.89
C PRO A 210 2.32 6.58 -9.42
N ASP A 211 1.97 7.27 -10.49
CA ASP A 211 0.66 7.17 -11.14
C ASP A 211 0.44 5.81 -11.84
N GLU A 212 1.51 5.12 -12.28
CA GLU A 212 1.38 3.76 -12.82
C GLU A 212 0.96 2.77 -11.71
N VAL A 213 1.50 2.95 -10.51
CA VAL A 213 1.06 2.17 -9.33
C VAL A 213 -0.38 2.51 -8.96
N ALA A 214 -0.75 3.80 -9.02
CA ALA A 214 -2.11 4.23 -8.71
C ALA A 214 -3.15 3.64 -9.67
N ARG A 215 -2.85 3.54 -10.97
CA ARG A 215 -3.71 2.87 -11.96
C ARG A 215 -3.91 1.39 -11.67
N ALA A 216 -2.86 0.69 -11.29
CA ALA A 216 -2.96 -0.73 -10.93
C ALA A 216 -3.81 -0.96 -9.67
N VAL A 217 -3.65 -0.09 -8.68
CA VAL A 217 -4.48 -0.11 -7.46
C VAL A 217 -5.95 0.18 -7.81
N ALA A 218 -6.22 1.19 -8.65
CA ALA A 218 -7.58 1.51 -9.10
C ALA A 218 -8.23 0.30 -9.80
N PHE A 219 -7.51 -0.42 -10.67
CA PHE A 219 -7.99 -1.67 -11.26
C PHE A 219 -8.37 -2.69 -10.18
N LEU A 220 -7.52 -2.94 -9.17
CA LEU A 220 -7.80 -3.92 -8.13
C LEU A 220 -8.95 -3.50 -7.17
N LEU A 221 -9.23 -2.20 -7.06
CA LEU A 221 -10.40 -1.69 -6.34
C LEU A 221 -11.68 -1.82 -7.16
N SER A 222 -11.60 -1.74 -8.49
CA SER A 222 -12.75 -1.71 -9.40
C SER A 222 -13.46 -3.06 -9.53
N THR A 223 -14.66 -3.04 -10.14
CA THR A 223 -15.41 -4.25 -10.48
C THR A 223 -14.76 -5.07 -11.59
N ASP A 224 -13.89 -4.46 -12.42
CA ASP A 224 -13.15 -5.15 -13.49
C ASP A 224 -12.22 -6.25 -12.94
N SER A 225 -11.77 -6.10 -11.68
CA SER A 225 -10.98 -7.11 -10.96
C SER A 225 -11.83 -8.04 -10.08
N GLY A 226 -13.12 -8.19 -10.36
CA GLY A 226 -14.07 -8.92 -9.52
C GLY A 226 -13.69 -10.38 -9.22
N TYR A 227 -12.85 -11.01 -10.06
CA TYR A 227 -12.33 -12.37 -9.83
C TYR A 227 -10.90 -12.41 -9.27
N CYS A 228 -10.30 -11.24 -8.97
CA CYS A 228 -8.99 -11.13 -8.30
C CYS A 228 -9.19 -11.16 -6.78
N CYS A 229 -8.75 -12.22 -6.12
CA CYS A 229 -8.80 -12.38 -4.67
C CYS A 229 -7.55 -13.12 -4.20
N GLY A 230 -6.74 -12.48 -3.37
CA GLY A 230 -5.44 -13.00 -2.93
C GLY A 230 -4.33 -12.89 -3.98
N THR A 231 -4.54 -12.11 -5.05
CA THR A 231 -3.51 -11.91 -6.08
C THR A 231 -2.42 -10.96 -5.60
N GLU A 232 -1.20 -11.20 -6.07
CA GLU A 232 -0.08 -10.27 -5.99
C GLU A 232 0.24 -9.79 -7.41
N LEU A 233 0.00 -8.51 -7.68
CA LEU A 233 0.32 -7.89 -8.96
C LEU A 233 1.73 -7.32 -8.91
N LEU A 234 2.68 -8.01 -9.54
CA LEU A 234 4.06 -7.57 -9.67
C LEU A 234 4.19 -6.49 -10.76
N MET A 235 4.83 -5.37 -10.43
CA MET A 235 5.03 -4.20 -11.31
C MET A 235 6.47 -3.71 -11.21
N ASP A 236 7.43 -4.48 -11.69
CA ASP A 236 8.86 -4.25 -11.49
C ASP A 236 9.65 -3.89 -12.76
N GLY A 237 8.96 -3.67 -13.87
CA GLY A 237 9.60 -3.37 -15.15
C GLY A 237 10.48 -4.52 -15.68
N GLY A 238 10.23 -5.75 -15.22
CA GLY A 238 10.98 -6.95 -15.57
C GLY A 238 12.29 -7.11 -14.79
N PHE A 239 12.48 -6.39 -13.68
CA PHE A 239 13.68 -6.48 -12.86
C PHE A 239 13.91 -7.90 -12.33
N SER A 240 12.87 -8.59 -11.88
CA SER A 240 12.94 -9.95 -11.33
C SER A 240 13.19 -11.05 -12.36
N LEU A 241 13.25 -10.71 -13.64
CA LEU A 241 13.51 -11.68 -14.73
C LEU A 241 15.00 -11.87 -15.06
N ARG A 242 15.89 -11.18 -14.34
CA ARG A 242 17.34 -11.18 -14.61
C ARG A 242 18.16 -11.51 -13.37
#